data_8db43da0384e2db5b277ed7a71dca471
#
_entry.id   8db43da0384e2db5b277ed7a71dca471
#
_cell.length_a   1.000
_cell.length_b   1.000
_cell.length_c   1.000
_cell.angle_alpha   90.00
_cell.angle_beta   90.00
_cell.angle_gamma   90.00
#
_symmetry.space_group_name_H-M   'P 1'
#
loop_
_entity.id
_entity.type
_entity.pdbx_description
1 polymer ?
#
loop_
_entity_poly.entity_id
_entity_poly.type
_entity_poly.pdbx_seq_one_letter_code
_entity_poly.pdbx_strand_id
1 'polypeptide(L)'
;LDSLRDKKDLKVVLFDAKGKCFSAGVDVGEHMGDMATRMIEVFHGLFRRMDKLGVLTAASVYGSCLGGGCEIAVFCDLVLASESAKFGQPEIQVGVFPPIAAQIMPRIIGRKAAAELIFSGKIIAAEEALGMGLVNKVVKEEELAEEARTFLTPYMKLSAEVLRVTKRAMVSGLRDDLEPSLKVIEDIYLNRLMKTHDAHEGLQAFM
;
A
#
# COMPACT_ATOMS: atom_id res chain seq x y z
N LEU A 1 -7.14 -4.80 13.02
CA LEU A 1 -6.08 -3.94 13.57
C LEU A 1 -6.47 -3.37 14.95
N ASP A 2 -7.73 -2.98 15.16
CA ASP A 2 -8.14 -2.38 16.43
C ASP A 2 -7.89 -3.31 17.63
N SER A 3 -8.08 -4.63 17.49
CA SER A 3 -7.76 -5.63 18.52
C SER A 3 -6.27 -5.77 18.85
N LEU A 4 -5.41 -5.20 18.04
CA LEU A 4 -3.95 -5.23 18.23
C LEU A 4 -3.42 -4.02 19.02
N ARG A 5 -4.23 -2.97 19.16
CA ARG A 5 -3.81 -1.69 19.76
C ARG A 5 -3.28 -1.82 21.18
N ASP A 6 -3.92 -2.67 21.97
CA ASP A 6 -3.59 -2.83 23.41
C ASP A 6 -2.49 -3.87 23.65
N LYS A 7 -1.98 -4.50 22.61
CA LYS A 7 -0.90 -5.50 22.71
C LYS A 7 0.46 -4.80 22.80
N LYS A 8 0.90 -4.52 24.04
CA LYS A 8 2.16 -3.78 24.31
C LYS A 8 3.39 -4.49 23.74
N ASP A 9 3.41 -5.82 23.73
CA ASP A 9 4.55 -6.62 23.26
C ASP A 9 4.56 -6.86 21.75
N LEU A 10 3.56 -6.36 21.02
CA LEU A 10 3.47 -6.49 19.58
C LEU A 10 4.58 -5.68 18.91
N LYS A 11 5.40 -6.34 18.11
CA LYS A 11 6.58 -5.74 17.45
C LYS A 11 6.37 -5.53 15.96
N VAL A 12 5.76 -6.52 15.29
CA VAL A 12 5.54 -6.52 13.84
C VAL A 12 4.13 -7.02 13.52
N VAL A 13 3.49 -6.41 12.56
CA VAL A 13 2.29 -6.94 11.89
C VAL A 13 2.68 -7.31 10.47
N LEU A 14 2.55 -8.59 10.14
CA LEU A 14 2.77 -9.09 8.79
C LEU A 14 1.43 -9.16 8.05
N PHE A 15 1.35 -8.47 6.93
CA PHE A 15 0.26 -8.59 5.95
C PHE A 15 0.63 -9.68 4.96
N ASP A 16 -0.18 -10.70 4.91
CA ASP A 16 -0.06 -11.85 4.02
C ASP A 16 -1.44 -12.15 3.41
N ALA A 17 -1.47 -12.92 2.35
CA ALA A 17 -2.70 -13.28 1.66
C ALA A 17 -2.87 -14.80 1.58
N LYS A 18 -4.12 -15.23 1.40
CA LYS A 18 -4.46 -16.62 1.07
C LYS A 18 -5.06 -16.65 -0.34
N GLY A 19 -4.65 -17.61 -1.15
CA GLY A 19 -5.20 -17.79 -2.49
C GLY A 19 -4.15 -17.67 -3.59
N LYS A 20 -4.49 -17.05 -4.71
CA LYS A 20 -3.66 -17.05 -5.92
C LYS A 20 -2.68 -15.87 -5.99
N CYS A 21 -2.90 -14.81 -5.22
CA CYS A 21 -2.08 -13.62 -5.24
C CYS A 21 -2.29 -12.79 -3.97
N PHE A 22 -1.45 -11.80 -3.75
CA PHE A 22 -1.56 -10.90 -2.61
C PHE A 22 -2.85 -10.08 -2.66
N SER A 23 -3.06 -9.31 -3.72
CA SER A 23 -4.32 -8.59 -3.97
C SER A 23 -4.33 -7.99 -5.37
N ALA A 24 -5.48 -8.09 -6.05
CA ALA A 24 -5.69 -7.44 -7.34
C ALA A 24 -6.29 -6.02 -7.25
N GLY A 25 -6.48 -5.51 -6.04
CA GLY A 25 -7.03 -4.17 -5.80
C GLY A 25 -8.42 -4.16 -5.17
N VAL A 26 -9.03 -2.97 -5.17
CA VAL A 26 -10.41 -2.74 -4.72
C VAL A 26 -11.38 -3.08 -5.86
N ASP A 27 -12.58 -3.51 -5.50
CA ASP A 27 -13.64 -3.78 -6.50
C ASP A 27 -13.96 -2.51 -7.28
N VAL A 28 -13.92 -2.61 -8.62
CA VAL A 28 -14.16 -1.47 -9.51
C VAL A 28 -15.59 -0.93 -9.37
N GLY A 29 -16.55 -1.80 -9.09
CA GLY A 29 -17.95 -1.41 -8.86
C GLY A 29 -18.12 -0.48 -7.67
N GLU A 30 -17.27 -0.59 -6.65
CA GLU A 30 -17.31 0.29 -5.46
C GLU A 30 -16.87 1.73 -5.75
N HIS A 31 -16.29 2.02 -6.92
CA HIS A 31 -15.89 3.38 -7.33
C HIS A 31 -17.07 4.21 -7.87
N MET A 32 -18.26 3.63 -7.98
CA MET A 32 -19.43 4.28 -8.62
C MET A 32 -20.37 4.95 -7.61
N GLY A 33 -20.78 6.19 -7.92
CA GLY A 33 -21.81 6.92 -7.17
C GLY A 33 -21.48 7.06 -5.67
N ASP A 34 -22.48 6.87 -4.80
CA ASP A 34 -22.32 7.00 -3.34
C ASP A 34 -21.40 5.94 -2.73
N MET A 35 -21.18 4.82 -3.43
CA MET A 35 -20.25 3.78 -2.98
C MET A 35 -18.79 4.27 -2.95
N ALA A 36 -18.41 5.16 -3.87
CA ALA A 36 -17.05 5.70 -3.91
C ALA A 36 -16.66 6.40 -2.59
N THR A 37 -17.54 7.19 -2.02
CA THR A 37 -17.29 7.86 -0.73
C THR A 37 -17.08 6.84 0.38
N ARG A 38 -17.97 5.84 0.47
CA ARG A 38 -17.87 4.79 1.48
C ARG A 38 -16.61 3.94 1.30
N MET A 39 -16.28 3.58 0.06
CA MET A 39 -15.06 2.85 -0.26
C MET A 39 -13.81 3.60 0.20
N ILE A 40 -13.70 4.88 -0.14
CA ILE A 40 -12.58 5.74 0.28
C ILE A 40 -12.51 5.81 1.83
N GLU A 41 -13.62 6.03 2.52
CA GLU A 41 -13.64 6.08 3.98
C GLU A 41 -13.14 4.77 4.61
N VAL A 42 -13.65 3.63 4.14
CA VAL A 42 -13.29 2.31 4.68
C VAL A 42 -11.84 1.96 4.34
N PHE A 43 -11.45 2.14 3.07
CA PHE A 43 -10.12 1.78 2.59
C PHE A 43 -9.04 2.68 3.21
N HIS A 44 -9.22 4.00 3.18
CA HIS A 44 -8.29 4.90 3.86
C HIS A 44 -8.31 4.75 5.38
N GLY A 45 -9.43 4.31 5.94
CA GLY A 45 -9.53 3.92 7.34
C GLY A 45 -8.55 2.82 7.74
N LEU A 46 -8.20 1.91 6.82
CA LEU A 46 -7.17 0.90 7.05
C LEU A 46 -5.80 1.56 7.28
N PHE A 47 -5.39 2.48 6.42
CA PHE A 47 -4.10 3.17 6.52
C PHE A 47 -4.00 4.05 7.77
N ARG A 48 -5.10 4.73 8.12
CA ARG A 48 -5.19 5.49 9.37
C ARG A 48 -5.01 4.59 10.60
N ARG A 49 -5.54 3.35 10.56
CA ARG A 49 -5.34 2.37 11.64
C ARG A 49 -3.92 1.81 11.66
N MET A 50 -3.33 1.52 10.50
CA MET A 50 -1.94 1.09 10.40
C MET A 50 -1.00 2.15 10.97
N ASP A 51 -1.24 3.41 10.65
CA ASP A 51 -0.49 4.55 11.16
C ASP A 51 -0.61 4.69 12.67
N LYS A 52 -1.84 4.72 13.19
CA LYS A 52 -2.12 4.85 14.64
C LYS A 52 -1.62 3.68 15.47
N LEU A 53 -1.48 2.49 14.88
CA LEU A 53 -0.94 1.33 15.57
C LEU A 53 0.52 1.53 15.98
N GLY A 54 1.30 2.28 15.18
CA GLY A 54 2.69 2.65 15.47
C GLY A 54 3.68 1.47 15.55
N VAL A 55 3.24 0.26 15.17
CA VAL A 55 4.03 -0.98 15.16
C VAL A 55 4.66 -1.13 13.79
N LEU A 56 5.83 -1.76 13.68
CA LEU A 56 6.38 -2.14 12.39
C LEU A 56 5.37 -2.95 11.59
N THR A 57 5.24 -2.62 10.32
CA THR A 57 4.39 -3.33 9.37
C THR A 57 5.23 -3.95 8.27
N ALA A 58 4.93 -5.17 7.89
CA ALA A 58 5.57 -5.87 6.80
C ALA A 58 4.52 -6.45 5.86
N ALA A 59 4.83 -6.56 4.57
CA ALA A 59 4.03 -7.27 3.59
C ALA A 59 4.83 -8.43 3.00
N SER A 60 4.15 -9.58 2.82
CA SER A 60 4.68 -10.77 2.14
C SER A 60 3.87 -10.95 0.85
N VAL A 61 4.50 -10.62 -0.28
CA VAL A 61 3.82 -10.40 -1.55
C VAL A 61 4.15 -11.50 -2.56
N TYR A 62 3.13 -12.11 -3.16
CA TYR A 62 3.27 -13.03 -4.29
C TYR A 62 2.15 -12.82 -5.31
N GLY A 63 2.42 -13.19 -6.56
CA GLY A 63 1.47 -12.98 -7.65
C GLY A 63 1.09 -11.51 -7.83
N SER A 64 -0.16 -11.22 -8.12
CA SER A 64 -0.62 -9.84 -8.32
C SER A 64 -0.67 -9.04 -7.02
N CYS A 65 -0.10 -7.85 -7.05
CA CYS A 65 -0.14 -6.83 -6.01
C CYS A 65 -0.43 -5.49 -6.71
N LEU A 66 -1.71 -5.26 -7.02
CA LEU A 66 -2.13 -4.19 -7.92
C LEU A 66 -3.10 -3.23 -7.22
N GLY A 67 -3.09 -1.97 -7.66
CA GLY A 67 -4.01 -0.95 -7.16
C GLY A 67 -4.01 -0.85 -5.65
N GLY A 68 -5.18 -0.87 -5.03
CA GLY A 68 -5.30 -0.85 -3.57
C GLY A 68 -4.50 -1.93 -2.84
N GLY A 69 -4.27 -3.09 -3.46
CA GLY A 69 -3.38 -4.12 -2.92
C GLY A 69 -1.92 -3.66 -2.89
N CYS A 70 -1.46 -3.01 -3.96
CA CYS A 70 -0.14 -2.40 -4.02
C CYS A 70 -0.01 -1.23 -3.03
N GLU A 71 -1.06 -0.44 -2.84
CA GLU A 71 -1.10 0.63 -1.84
C GLU A 71 -0.88 0.09 -0.42
N ILE A 72 -1.49 -1.06 -0.06
CA ILE A 72 -1.26 -1.71 1.24
C ILE A 72 0.20 -2.12 1.38
N ALA A 73 0.77 -2.76 0.37
CA ALA A 73 2.16 -3.20 0.41
C ALA A 73 3.13 -2.03 0.55
N VAL A 74 2.98 -0.96 -0.25
CA VAL A 74 3.87 0.21 -0.19
C VAL A 74 3.70 1.05 1.07
N PHE A 75 2.57 0.94 1.76
CA PHE A 75 2.37 1.59 3.05
C PHE A 75 3.06 0.84 4.20
N CYS A 76 3.38 -0.43 4.02
CA CYS A 76 4.15 -1.18 5.00
C CYS A 76 5.59 -0.65 5.08
N ASP A 77 6.19 -0.78 6.25
CA ASP A 77 7.59 -0.37 6.49
C ASP A 77 8.58 -1.29 5.77
N LEU A 78 8.19 -2.55 5.56
CA LEU A 78 9.01 -3.60 4.95
C LEU A 78 8.17 -4.40 3.96
N VAL A 79 8.77 -4.72 2.80
CA VAL A 79 8.11 -5.54 1.77
C VAL A 79 9.05 -6.65 1.32
N LEU A 80 8.60 -7.89 1.46
CA LEU A 80 9.23 -9.04 0.83
C LEU A 80 8.34 -9.51 -0.32
N ALA A 81 8.95 -9.91 -1.42
CA ALA A 81 8.24 -10.39 -2.59
C ALA A 81 8.75 -11.74 -3.06
N SER A 82 7.88 -12.55 -3.63
CA SER A 82 8.32 -13.67 -4.46
C SER A 82 8.75 -13.17 -5.85
N GLU A 83 9.56 -13.98 -6.55
CA GLU A 83 9.95 -13.72 -7.94
C GLU A 83 8.73 -13.59 -8.88
N SER A 84 7.61 -14.25 -8.52
CA SER A 84 6.35 -14.19 -9.28
C SER A 84 5.56 -12.89 -9.07
N ALA A 85 5.91 -12.10 -8.04
CA ALA A 85 5.14 -10.92 -7.68
C ALA A 85 5.17 -9.84 -8.77
N LYS A 86 4.00 -9.22 -8.97
CA LYS A 86 3.79 -8.13 -9.92
C LYS A 86 3.21 -6.94 -9.18
N PHE A 87 3.83 -5.79 -9.33
CA PHE A 87 3.42 -4.54 -8.68
C PHE A 87 2.93 -3.55 -9.73
N GLY A 88 1.90 -2.78 -9.41
CA GLY A 88 1.42 -1.73 -10.31
C GLY A 88 0.26 -0.94 -9.75
N GLN A 89 0.03 0.23 -10.38
CA GLN A 89 -1.09 1.12 -10.06
C GLN A 89 -1.90 1.36 -11.35
N PRO A 90 -2.73 0.37 -11.77
CA PRO A 90 -3.43 0.42 -13.06
C PRO A 90 -4.67 1.33 -13.06
N GLU A 91 -4.99 2.00 -11.98
CA GLU A 91 -6.19 2.82 -11.80
C GLU A 91 -6.38 3.87 -12.89
N ILE A 92 -5.28 4.43 -13.42
CA ILE A 92 -5.33 5.41 -14.50
C ILE A 92 -5.98 4.85 -15.77
N GLN A 93 -5.87 3.55 -15.99
CA GLN A 93 -6.44 2.86 -17.17
C GLN A 93 -7.97 2.78 -17.12
N VAL A 94 -8.55 2.94 -15.93
CA VAL A 94 -10.01 2.98 -15.73
C VAL A 94 -10.50 4.38 -15.31
N GLY A 95 -9.70 5.43 -15.56
CA GLY A 95 -10.09 6.82 -15.38
C GLY A 95 -9.99 7.35 -13.95
N VAL A 96 -9.34 6.62 -13.03
CA VAL A 96 -9.15 7.06 -11.63
C VAL A 96 -7.67 7.05 -11.27
N PHE A 97 -7.31 7.44 -10.06
CA PHE A 97 -5.92 7.38 -9.58
C PHE A 97 -5.84 6.73 -8.19
N PRO A 98 -4.69 6.13 -7.80
CA PRO A 98 -4.49 5.53 -6.49
C PRO A 98 -4.14 6.59 -5.43
N PRO A 99 -5.06 6.95 -4.50
CA PRO A 99 -4.85 8.10 -3.61
C PRO A 99 -3.68 7.93 -2.63
N ILE A 100 -3.52 6.74 -2.07
CA ILE A 100 -2.45 6.45 -1.12
C ILE A 100 -1.10 6.38 -1.83
N ALA A 101 -1.04 5.68 -2.99
CA ALA A 101 0.19 5.60 -3.77
C ALA A 101 0.63 6.97 -4.28
N ALA A 102 -0.30 7.83 -4.72
CA ALA A 102 0.00 9.19 -5.16
C ALA A 102 0.67 10.03 -4.06
N GLN A 103 0.31 9.78 -2.79
CA GLN A 103 0.92 10.46 -1.64
C GLN A 103 2.28 9.85 -1.25
N ILE A 104 2.39 8.52 -1.25
CA ILE A 104 3.48 7.80 -0.56
C ILE A 104 4.59 7.40 -1.53
N MET A 105 4.27 6.87 -2.71
CA MET A 105 5.28 6.36 -3.64
C MET A 105 6.36 7.39 -4.01
N PRO A 106 6.02 8.68 -4.25
CA PRO A 106 7.06 9.68 -4.54
C PRO A 106 8.09 9.86 -3.43
N ARG A 107 7.71 9.55 -2.19
CA ARG A 107 8.60 9.63 -1.01
C ARG A 107 9.46 8.38 -0.83
N ILE A 108 9.00 7.23 -1.32
CA ILE A 108 9.69 5.94 -1.20
C ILE A 108 10.65 5.71 -2.38
N ILE A 109 10.16 5.83 -3.61
CA ILE A 109 10.91 5.51 -4.83
C ILE A 109 11.32 6.75 -5.64
N GLY A 110 11.06 7.93 -5.09
CA GLY A 110 11.31 9.19 -5.77
C GLY A 110 10.24 9.55 -6.81
N ARG A 111 10.11 10.87 -7.06
CA ARG A 111 9.02 11.43 -7.89
C ARG A 111 8.99 10.86 -9.32
N LYS A 112 10.15 10.62 -9.93
CA LYS A 112 10.20 10.19 -11.35
C LYS A 112 9.71 8.77 -11.51
N ALA A 113 10.19 7.83 -10.70
CA ALA A 113 9.74 6.43 -10.74
C ALA A 113 8.25 6.31 -10.36
N ALA A 114 7.81 7.03 -9.32
CA ALA A 114 6.39 7.06 -8.94
C ALA A 114 5.51 7.63 -10.06
N ALA A 115 5.92 8.71 -10.72
CA ALA A 115 5.18 9.29 -11.85
C ALA A 115 5.07 8.29 -13.00
N GLU A 116 6.15 7.59 -13.31
CA GLU A 116 6.14 6.56 -14.37
C GLU A 116 5.15 5.45 -14.07
N LEU A 117 5.13 4.92 -12.84
CA LEU A 117 4.19 3.86 -12.46
C LEU A 117 2.73 4.35 -12.44
N ILE A 118 2.46 5.48 -11.80
CA ILE A 118 1.11 5.97 -11.58
C ILE A 118 0.47 6.49 -12.87
N PHE A 119 1.18 7.27 -13.68
CA PHE A 119 0.62 7.85 -14.90
C PHE A 119 0.56 6.89 -16.09
N SER A 120 1.41 5.86 -16.12
CA SER A 120 1.32 4.84 -17.17
C SER A 120 0.39 3.67 -16.80
N GLY A 121 0.18 3.42 -15.50
CA GLY A 121 -0.50 2.23 -15.02
C GLY A 121 0.26 0.94 -15.31
N LYS A 122 1.58 1.03 -15.61
CA LYS A 122 2.38 -0.15 -15.94
C LYS A 122 2.51 -1.10 -14.75
N ILE A 123 2.63 -2.38 -15.06
CA ILE A 123 2.90 -3.43 -14.10
C ILE A 123 4.38 -3.81 -14.21
N ILE A 124 5.07 -3.85 -13.08
CA ILE A 124 6.49 -4.18 -12.97
C ILE A 124 6.71 -5.52 -12.28
N ALA A 125 7.83 -6.16 -12.56
CA ALA A 125 8.26 -7.38 -11.88
C ALA A 125 8.86 -7.08 -10.48
N ALA A 126 8.95 -8.11 -9.63
CA ALA A 126 9.52 -8.00 -8.29
C ALA A 126 10.96 -7.45 -8.30
N GLU A 127 11.80 -7.86 -9.25
CA GLU A 127 13.18 -7.39 -9.38
C GLU A 127 13.26 -5.90 -9.75
N GLU A 128 12.36 -5.41 -10.62
CA GLU A 128 12.27 -3.99 -10.94
C GLU A 128 11.82 -3.19 -9.71
N ALA A 129 10.84 -3.71 -8.96
CA ALA A 129 10.38 -3.12 -7.72
C ALA A 129 11.49 -3.08 -6.63
N LEU A 130 12.32 -4.12 -6.54
CA LEU A 130 13.52 -4.15 -5.69
C LEU A 130 14.53 -3.07 -6.11
N GLY A 131 14.81 -2.98 -7.40
CA GLY A 131 15.73 -1.97 -7.95
C GLY A 131 15.29 -0.52 -7.71
N MET A 132 13.97 -0.29 -7.62
CA MET A 132 13.39 1.02 -7.28
C MET A 132 13.36 1.31 -5.77
N GLY A 133 13.59 0.31 -4.92
CA GLY A 133 13.45 0.44 -3.46
C GLY A 133 12.01 0.31 -2.95
N LEU A 134 11.09 -0.21 -3.78
CA LEU A 134 9.72 -0.52 -3.37
C LEU A 134 9.63 -1.82 -2.56
N VAL A 135 10.56 -2.74 -2.79
CA VAL A 135 10.68 -4.05 -2.14
C VAL A 135 12.03 -4.15 -1.47
N ASN A 136 12.08 -4.75 -0.28
CA ASN A 136 13.32 -4.94 0.48
C ASN A 136 14.08 -6.21 0.07
N LYS A 137 13.35 -7.27 -0.34
CA LYS A 137 13.94 -8.55 -0.69
C LYS A 137 13.03 -9.31 -1.66
N VAL A 138 13.64 -9.96 -2.66
CA VAL A 138 12.97 -10.90 -3.55
C VAL A 138 13.51 -12.30 -3.29
N VAL A 139 12.62 -13.29 -3.26
CA VAL A 139 12.92 -14.68 -2.97
C VAL A 139 12.09 -15.60 -3.86
N LYS A 140 12.41 -16.87 -3.92
CA LYS A 140 11.57 -17.87 -4.59
C LYS A 140 10.21 -17.99 -3.90
N GLU A 141 9.16 -18.27 -4.67
CA GLU A 141 7.81 -18.30 -4.14
C GLU A 141 7.63 -19.36 -3.05
N GLU A 142 8.18 -20.53 -3.23
CA GLU A 142 8.15 -21.61 -2.25
C GLU A 142 8.90 -21.30 -0.94
N GLU A 143 9.83 -20.37 -0.96
CA GLU A 143 10.64 -19.95 0.19
C GLU A 143 10.03 -18.72 0.90
N LEU A 144 9.07 -18.02 0.29
CA LEU A 144 8.59 -16.71 0.75
C LEU A 144 8.13 -16.70 2.22
N ALA A 145 7.38 -17.71 2.65
CA ALA A 145 6.85 -17.76 4.01
C ALA A 145 7.97 -17.97 5.07
N GLU A 146 8.96 -18.80 4.77
CA GLU A 146 10.12 -19.05 5.64
C GLU A 146 11.04 -17.82 5.68
N GLU A 147 11.31 -17.27 4.51
CA GLU A 147 12.16 -16.09 4.35
C GLU A 147 11.55 -14.85 5.01
N ALA A 148 10.22 -14.68 4.96
CA ALA A 148 9.56 -13.59 5.69
C ALA A 148 9.76 -13.72 7.21
N ARG A 149 9.66 -14.91 7.76
CA ARG A 149 9.93 -15.17 9.19
C ARG A 149 11.39 -14.88 9.54
N THR A 150 12.30 -15.39 8.72
CA THR A 150 13.75 -15.18 8.91
C THR A 150 14.10 -13.70 8.86
N PHE A 151 13.59 -12.98 7.87
CA PHE A 151 13.81 -11.55 7.70
C PHE A 151 13.28 -10.73 8.88
N LEU A 152 12.15 -11.14 9.46
CA LEU A 152 11.54 -10.43 10.60
C LEU A 152 12.14 -10.84 11.96
N THR A 153 12.85 -11.96 12.04
CA THR A 153 13.43 -12.47 13.30
C THR A 153 14.31 -11.47 14.06
N PRO A 154 15.19 -10.65 13.43
CA PRO A 154 15.98 -9.65 14.15
C PRO A 154 15.12 -8.66 14.93
N TYR A 155 14.00 -8.22 14.37
CA TYR A 155 13.09 -7.26 15.03
C TYR A 155 12.39 -7.87 16.24
N MET A 156 12.14 -9.19 16.22
CA MET A 156 11.51 -9.91 17.33
C MET A 156 12.39 -9.97 18.59
N LYS A 157 13.69 -9.74 18.47
CA LYS A 157 14.65 -9.68 19.59
C LYS A 157 14.75 -8.31 20.24
N LEU A 158 14.16 -7.27 19.61
CA LEU A 158 14.26 -5.89 20.05
C LEU A 158 13.11 -5.50 21.00
N SER A 159 13.24 -4.40 21.70
CA SER A 159 12.17 -3.84 22.51
C SER A 159 11.04 -3.32 21.64
N ALA A 160 9.80 -3.73 21.92
CA ALA A 160 8.61 -3.25 21.23
C ALA A 160 8.43 -1.73 21.39
N GLU A 161 8.71 -1.20 22.57
CA GLU A 161 8.65 0.24 22.86
C GLU A 161 9.65 1.01 22.01
N VAL A 162 10.91 0.56 21.99
CA VAL A 162 11.98 1.23 21.21
C VAL A 162 11.65 1.20 19.71
N LEU A 163 11.15 0.06 19.18
CA LEU A 163 10.72 -0.04 17.77
C LEU A 163 9.63 0.97 17.45
N ARG A 164 8.63 1.13 18.32
CA ARG A 164 7.53 2.09 18.13
C ARG A 164 8.02 3.53 18.14
N VAL A 165 8.86 3.87 19.10
CA VAL A 165 9.42 5.23 19.20
C VAL A 165 10.31 5.54 18.00
N THR A 166 11.14 4.58 17.57
CA THR A 166 12.01 4.72 16.40
C THR A 166 11.16 4.90 15.13
N LYS A 167 10.12 4.07 14.92
CA LYS A 167 9.20 4.24 13.80
C LYS A 167 8.57 5.64 13.82
N ARG A 168 8.07 6.08 14.98
CA ARG A 168 7.49 7.42 15.12
C ARG A 168 8.48 8.52 14.75
N ALA A 169 9.73 8.46 15.24
CA ALA A 169 10.76 9.43 14.91
C ALA A 169 11.09 9.44 13.40
N MET A 170 11.29 8.26 12.81
CA MET A 170 11.56 8.09 11.39
C MET A 170 10.44 8.64 10.51
N VAL A 171 9.20 8.34 10.87
CA VAL A 171 8.02 8.73 10.11
C VAL A 171 7.67 10.21 10.33
N SER A 172 7.88 10.79 11.52
CA SER A 172 7.62 12.21 11.78
C SER A 172 8.51 13.14 10.97
N GLY A 173 9.72 12.71 10.64
CA GLY A 173 10.63 13.47 9.76
C GLY A 173 10.23 13.46 8.27
N LEU A 174 9.35 12.53 7.88
CA LEU A 174 8.88 12.36 6.50
C LEU A 174 7.48 12.93 6.25
N ARG A 175 6.79 13.31 7.32
CA ARG A 175 5.40 13.75 7.28
C ARG A 175 5.26 15.24 7.49
N ASP A 176 4.84 15.94 6.47
CA ASP A 176 3.78 16.92 6.66
C ASP A 176 2.53 16.09 6.94
N ASP A 177 1.94 16.23 8.08
CA ASP A 177 0.84 15.44 8.61
C ASP A 177 0.04 14.61 7.60
N LEU A 178 0.04 13.27 7.75
CA LEU A 178 -0.67 12.34 6.86
C LEU A 178 -2.15 12.75 6.71
N GLU A 179 -2.80 13.10 7.80
CA GLU A 179 -4.24 13.39 7.81
C GLU A 179 -4.61 14.64 7.00
N PRO A 180 -3.94 15.80 7.12
CA PRO A 180 -4.16 16.92 6.21
C PRO A 180 -3.90 16.57 4.75
N SER A 181 -2.82 15.87 4.45
CA SER A 181 -2.50 15.45 3.09
C SER A 181 -3.54 14.52 2.49
N LEU A 182 -4.03 13.54 3.26
CA LEU A 182 -5.10 12.63 2.81
C LEU A 182 -6.40 13.37 2.53
N LYS A 183 -6.81 14.30 3.39
CA LYS A 183 -8.04 15.10 3.16
C LYS A 183 -7.99 15.87 1.85
N VAL A 184 -6.84 16.42 1.49
CA VAL A 184 -6.65 17.10 0.21
C VAL A 184 -6.81 16.12 -0.96
N ILE A 185 -6.22 14.93 -0.87
CA ILE A 185 -6.31 13.92 -1.91
C ILE A 185 -7.72 13.36 -2.04
N GLU A 186 -8.41 13.12 -0.93
CA GLU A 186 -9.80 12.67 -0.90
C GLU A 186 -10.74 13.70 -1.56
N ASP A 187 -10.53 15.01 -1.28
CA ASP A 187 -11.29 16.08 -1.93
C ASP A 187 -11.07 16.10 -3.44
N ILE A 188 -9.82 15.99 -3.88
CA ILE A 188 -9.49 15.90 -5.32
C ILE A 188 -10.17 14.69 -5.96
N TYR A 189 -10.12 13.52 -5.30
CA TYR A 189 -10.71 12.30 -5.81
C TYR A 189 -12.24 12.41 -5.91
N LEU A 190 -12.92 12.68 -4.80
CA LEU A 190 -14.37 12.66 -4.70
C LEU A 190 -15.02 13.87 -5.37
N ASN A 191 -14.44 15.06 -5.22
CA ASN A 191 -15.09 16.31 -5.61
C ASN A 191 -14.61 16.89 -6.95
N ARG A 192 -13.51 16.36 -7.51
CA ARG A 192 -13.03 16.76 -8.85
C ARG A 192 -13.02 15.59 -9.81
N LEU A 193 -12.22 14.54 -9.56
CA LEU A 193 -12.07 13.40 -10.47
C LEU A 193 -13.39 12.69 -10.72
N MET A 194 -14.06 12.24 -9.65
CA MET A 194 -15.32 11.48 -9.76
C MET A 194 -16.50 12.29 -10.34
N LYS A 195 -16.33 13.58 -10.60
CA LYS A 195 -17.30 14.42 -11.33
C LYS A 195 -16.99 14.58 -12.81
N THR A 196 -15.87 14.01 -13.28
CA THR A 196 -15.51 14.05 -14.70
C THR A 196 -16.27 12.97 -15.50
N HIS A 197 -16.57 13.31 -16.75
CA HIS A 197 -17.15 12.33 -17.72
C HIS A 197 -16.19 11.14 -17.90
N ASP A 198 -14.90 11.40 -18.04
CA ASP A 198 -13.88 10.41 -18.36
C ASP A 198 -13.72 9.35 -17.26
N ALA A 199 -13.83 9.74 -15.98
CA ALA A 199 -13.82 8.79 -14.86
C ALA A 199 -15.05 7.87 -14.91
N HIS A 200 -16.23 8.41 -15.18
CA HIS A 200 -17.45 7.60 -15.31
C HIS A 200 -17.39 6.66 -16.50
N GLU A 201 -16.95 7.16 -17.65
CA GLU A 201 -16.80 6.34 -18.87
C GLU A 201 -15.80 5.21 -18.67
N GLY A 202 -14.61 5.52 -18.11
CA GLY A 202 -13.57 4.53 -17.85
C GLY A 202 -14.03 3.41 -16.91
N LEU A 203 -14.72 3.77 -15.83
CA LEU A 203 -15.26 2.79 -14.88
C LEU A 203 -16.37 1.93 -15.52
N GLN A 204 -17.26 2.53 -16.29
CA GLN A 204 -18.32 1.80 -17.00
C GLN A 204 -17.77 0.86 -18.07
N ALA A 205 -16.75 1.27 -18.81
CA ALA A 205 -16.13 0.44 -19.84
C ALA A 205 -15.39 -0.77 -19.27
N PHE A 206 -15.00 -0.72 -18.00
CA PHE A 206 -14.33 -1.82 -17.32
C PHE A 206 -15.29 -2.85 -16.71
N MET A 207 -16.50 -2.45 -16.34
CA MET A 207 -17.56 -3.34 -15.78
C MET A 207 -18.28 -4.12 -16.88
#